data_737f63d6f1bed9eb8048ad4587a60d28
#
_entry.id   737f63d6f1bed9eb8048ad4587a60d28
#
_cell.length_a   1.000
_cell.length_b   1.000
_cell.length_c   1.000
_cell.angle_alpha   90.00
_cell.angle_beta   90.00
_cell.angle_gamma   90.00
#
_symmetry.space_group_name_H-M   'P 1'
#
loop_
_entity.id
_entity.type
_entity.pdbx_description
1 polymer ?
#
loop_
_entity_poly.entity_id
_entity_poly.type
_entity_poly.pdbx_seq_one_letter_code
_entity_poly.pdbx_strand_id
1 'polypeptide(L)'
;ETGIVDVHKDLCVGCQYCVAVCPYRVRFIHPVHRTADKCNFCRDTNLAAGKQPACVEACPTKALTFGDMNDPSSEVSRKVKEKPVYRTKVELGTQPNLYHIPFQHGEPRR
;
A
#
# COMPACT_ATOMS: atom_id res chain seq x y z
N GLU A 1 -0.01 11.99 -10.91
CA GLU A 1 -0.14 11.09 -11.56
C GLU A 1 -0.25 9.67 -11.14
N THR A 2 0.76 9.00 -10.57
CA THR A 2 0.58 7.62 -10.14
C THR A 2 -0.14 7.50 -8.81
N GLY A 3 -0.13 8.55 -7.98
CA GLY A 3 -0.67 8.49 -6.64
C GLY A 3 0.18 7.74 -5.63
N ILE A 4 1.33 7.23 -6.04
CA ILE A 4 2.25 6.53 -5.15
C ILE A 4 3.00 7.55 -4.30
N VAL A 5 2.93 7.38 -2.98
CA VAL A 5 3.64 8.24 -2.03
C VAL A 5 4.96 7.58 -1.66
N ASP A 6 6.04 8.29 -1.83
CA ASP A 6 7.37 7.78 -1.53
C ASP A 6 8.17 8.80 -0.72
N VAL A 7 9.33 8.42 -0.24
CA VAL A 7 10.19 9.26 0.58
C VAL A 7 11.36 9.78 -0.27
N HIS A 8 11.59 11.08 -0.19
CA HIS A 8 12.74 11.70 -0.84
C HIS A 8 13.96 11.55 0.06
N LYS A 9 14.76 10.53 -0.19
CA LYS A 9 15.85 10.15 0.69
C LYS A 9 16.91 11.25 0.85
N ASP A 10 17.14 12.02 -0.21
CA ASP A 10 18.11 13.11 -0.18
C ASP A 10 17.68 14.27 0.71
N LEU A 11 16.38 14.41 0.95
CA LEU A 11 15.83 15.49 1.75
C LEU A 11 15.45 15.04 3.16
N CYS A 12 15.40 13.74 3.41
CA CYS A 12 15.01 13.20 4.70
C CYS A 12 16.17 13.29 5.69
N VAL A 13 15.91 13.85 6.86
CA VAL A 13 16.92 14.00 7.91
C VAL A 13 16.88 12.89 8.97
N GLY A 14 15.97 11.94 8.84
CA GLY A 14 15.89 10.80 9.75
C GLY A 14 15.35 11.15 11.14
N CYS A 15 14.53 12.19 11.26
CA CYS A 15 14.03 12.65 12.58
C CYS A 15 13.01 11.69 13.21
N GLN A 16 12.49 10.71 12.47
CA GLN A 16 11.56 9.68 12.94
C GLN A 16 10.16 10.20 13.30
N TYR A 17 9.85 11.44 12.99
CA TYR A 17 8.52 11.98 13.31
C TYR A 17 7.42 11.23 12.55
N CYS A 18 7.62 10.97 11.26
CA CYS A 18 6.66 10.22 10.44
C CYS A 18 6.46 8.78 10.93
N VAL A 19 7.52 8.17 11.46
CA VAL A 19 7.44 6.82 12.03
C VAL A 19 6.57 6.85 13.30
N ALA A 20 6.77 7.86 14.14
CA ALA A 20 6.04 7.99 15.40
C ALA A 20 4.56 8.29 15.21
N VAL A 21 4.21 9.13 14.21
CA VAL A 21 2.82 9.60 14.05
C VAL A 21 1.98 8.74 13.12
N CYS A 22 2.58 7.86 12.33
CA CYS A 22 1.80 7.06 11.38
C CYS A 22 0.85 6.11 12.11
N PRO A 23 -0.47 6.26 11.94
CA PRO A 23 -1.42 5.40 12.63
C PRO A 23 -1.42 3.96 12.12
N TYR A 24 -0.90 3.73 10.92
CA TYR A 24 -0.86 2.40 10.31
C TYR A 24 0.46 1.69 10.53
N ARG A 25 1.47 2.37 11.07
CA ARG A 25 2.80 1.82 11.36
C ARG A 25 3.48 1.23 10.13
N VAL A 26 3.38 1.94 9.02
CA VAL A 26 3.92 1.46 7.73
C VAL A 26 5.24 2.10 7.37
N ARG A 27 5.81 2.92 8.25
CA ARG A 27 7.10 3.57 8.00
C ARG A 27 8.16 3.01 8.95
N PHE A 28 9.39 2.97 8.45
CA PHE A 28 10.53 2.50 9.23
C PHE A 28 11.76 3.31 8.83
N ILE A 29 12.84 3.16 9.59
CA ILE A 29 14.12 3.80 9.26
C ILE A 29 14.99 2.79 8.52
N HIS A 30 15.45 3.16 7.34
CA HIS A 30 16.31 2.29 6.54
C HIS A 30 17.67 2.13 7.24
N PRO A 31 18.14 0.89 7.45
CA PRO A 31 19.36 0.66 8.26
C PRO A 31 20.62 1.18 7.60
N VAL A 32 20.67 1.29 6.29
CA VAL A 32 21.86 1.77 5.58
C VAL A 32 21.79 3.28 5.36
N HIS A 33 20.69 3.77 4.83
CA HIS A 33 20.54 5.19 4.50
C HIS A 33 20.18 6.06 5.67
N ARG A 34 19.69 5.46 6.76
CA ARG A 34 19.25 6.15 7.98
C ARG A 34 18.16 7.19 7.73
N THR A 35 17.39 6.99 6.67
CA THR A 35 16.25 7.83 6.32
C THR A 35 14.97 7.04 6.49
N ALA A 36 13.84 7.74 6.60
CA ALA A 36 12.54 7.08 6.62
C ALA A 36 12.31 6.35 5.29
N ASP A 37 11.63 5.22 5.35
CA ASP A 37 11.30 4.46 4.16
C ASP A 37 9.92 3.82 4.32
N LYS A 38 9.33 3.39 3.23
CA LYS A 38 8.04 2.70 3.18
C LYS A 38 7.91 1.96 1.87
N CYS A 39 6.89 1.13 1.78
CA CYS A 39 6.55 0.46 0.53
C CYS A 39 6.22 1.49 -0.55
N ASN A 40 6.90 1.41 -1.69
CA ASN A 40 6.65 2.27 -2.86
C ASN A 40 6.02 1.49 -4.01
N PHE A 41 5.44 0.34 -3.73
CA PHE A 41 4.82 -0.56 -4.72
C PHE A 41 5.81 -1.04 -5.79
N CYS A 42 7.09 -1.13 -5.45
CA CYS A 42 8.16 -1.52 -6.38
C CYS A 42 8.24 -0.60 -7.60
N ARG A 43 7.99 0.70 -7.40
CA ARG A 43 7.93 1.69 -8.49
C ARG A 43 9.19 1.71 -9.34
N ASP A 44 10.36 1.66 -8.70
CA ASP A 44 11.64 1.80 -9.40
C ASP A 44 12.20 0.46 -9.89
N THR A 45 11.56 -0.65 -9.53
CA THR A 45 12.01 -1.99 -9.91
C THR A 45 10.96 -2.70 -10.76
N ASN A 46 9.99 -3.37 -10.16
CA ASN A 46 9.03 -4.17 -10.90
C ASN A 46 8.10 -3.32 -11.78
N LEU A 47 7.56 -2.22 -11.26
CA LEU A 47 6.66 -1.39 -12.06
C LEU A 47 7.39 -0.73 -13.23
N ALA A 48 8.64 -0.31 -13.03
CA ALA A 48 9.45 0.26 -14.11
C ALA A 48 9.73 -0.75 -15.22
N ALA A 49 9.75 -2.04 -14.89
CA ALA A 49 9.94 -3.11 -15.86
C ALA A 49 8.62 -3.63 -16.46
N GLY A 50 7.50 -2.99 -16.13
CA GLY A 50 6.17 -3.41 -16.60
C GLY A 50 5.60 -4.61 -15.88
N LYS A 51 6.14 -4.96 -14.71
CA LYS A 51 5.69 -6.10 -13.92
C LYS A 51 4.84 -5.63 -12.74
N GLN A 52 4.12 -6.57 -12.14
CA GLN A 52 3.42 -6.30 -10.88
C GLN A 52 4.39 -6.21 -9.72
N PRO A 53 4.01 -5.57 -8.59
CA PRO A 53 4.85 -5.57 -7.39
C PRO A 53 5.24 -6.97 -6.97
N ALA A 54 6.43 -7.11 -6.38
CA ALA A 54 6.98 -8.44 -6.04
C ALA A 54 6.06 -9.23 -5.10
N CYS A 55 5.42 -8.57 -4.14
CA CYS A 55 4.53 -9.26 -3.21
C CYS A 55 3.29 -9.83 -3.91
N VAL A 56 2.80 -9.13 -4.94
CA VAL A 56 1.65 -9.59 -5.72
C VAL A 56 2.03 -10.83 -6.54
N GLU A 57 3.21 -10.77 -7.19
CA GLU A 57 3.68 -11.90 -8.00
C GLU A 57 4.01 -13.13 -7.15
N ALA A 58 4.54 -12.90 -5.95
CA ALA A 58 4.99 -14.00 -5.08
C ALA A 58 3.85 -14.67 -4.31
N CYS A 59 2.67 -14.06 -4.22
CA CYS A 59 1.58 -14.61 -3.42
C CYS A 59 0.97 -15.84 -4.09
N PRO A 60 1.11 -17.05 -3.51
CA PRO A 60 0.61 -18.26 -4.14
C PRO A 60 -0.91 -18.37 -4.15
N THR A 61 -1.58 -17.73 -3.20
CA THR A 61 -3.05 -17.74 -3.11
C THR A 61 -3.71 -16.61 -3.88
N LYS A 62 -2.92 -15.73 -4.47
CA LYS A 62 -3.38 -14.54 -5.19
C LYS A 62 -4.28 -13.64 -4.33
N ALA A 63 -3.89 -13.49 -3.07
CA ALA A 63 -4.62 -12.69 -2.09
C ALA A 63 -4.42 -11.20 -2.29
N LEU A 64 -3.41 -10.79 -3.04
CA LEU A 64 -3.05 -9.38 -3.24
C LEU A 64 -3.37 -8.98 -4.67
N THR A 65 -3.98 -7.80 -4.82
CA THR A 65 -4.26 -7.21 -6.12
C THR A 65 -3.77 -5.77 -6.13
N PHE A 66 -3.08 -5.39 -7.18
CA PHE A 66 -2.57 -4.03 -7.35
C PHE A 66 -3.02 -3.49 -8.70
N GLY A 67 -3.40 -2.22 -8.72
CA GLY A 67 -3.80 -1.58 -9.96
C GLY A 67 -4.24 -0.14 -9.73
N ASP A 68 -4.68 0.49 -10.81
CA ASP A 68 -5.14 1.86 -10.81
C ASP A 68 -6.66 1.91 -10.56
N MET A 69 -7.03 2.54 -9.42
CA MET A 69 -8.44 2.70 -9.07
C MET A 69 -9.18 3.65 -10.01
N ASN A 70 -8.47 4.50 -10.72
CA ASN A 70 -9.08 5.42 -11.68
C ASN A 70 -9.40 4.75 -13.02
N ASP A 71 -8.88 3.57 -13.26
CA ASP A 71 -9.17 2.80 -14.46
C ASP A 71 -10.32 1.84 -14.18
N PRO A 72 -11.53 2.08 -14.75
CA PRO A 72 -12.68 1.23 -14.47
C PRO A 72 -12.54 -0.20 -15.01
N SER A 73 -11.63 -0.43 -15.95
CA SER A 73 -11.38 -1.77 -16.47
C SER A 73 -10.36 -2.56 -15.67
N SER A 74 -9.68 -1.94 -14.70
CA SER A 74 -8.68 -2.63 -13.90
C SER A 74 -9.31 -3.67 -12.97
N GLU A 75 -8.56 -4.72 -12.64
CA GLU A 75 -9.04 -5.77 -11.76
C GLU A 75 -9.34 -5.23 -10.36
N VAL A 76 -8.53 -4.30 -9.87
CA VAL A 76 -8.73 -3.72 -8.54
C VAL A 76 -10.03 -2.92 -8.48
N SER A 77 -10.34 -2.15 -9.51
CA SER A 77 -11.60 -1.40 -9.57
C SER A 77 -12.80 -2.32 -9.59
N ARG A 78 -12.73 -3.41 -10.35
CA ARG A 78 -13.82 -4.40 -10.41
C ARG A 78 -14.03 -5.06 -9.05
N LYS A 79 -12.95 -5.47 -8.37
CA LYS A 79 -13.04 -6.12 -7.06
C LYS A 79 -13.66 -5.20 -6.01
N VAL A 80 -13.30 -3.93 -6.01
CA VAL A 80 -13.85 -2.96 -5.06
C VAL A 80 -15.35 -2.76 -5.27
N LYS A 81 -15.80 -2.78 -6.51
CA LYS A 81 -17.22 -2.61 -6.82
C LYS A 81 -18.05 -3.87 -6.55
N GLU A 82 -17.49 -5.04 -6.85
CA GLU A 82 -18.23 -6.31 -6.78
C GLU A 82 -18.28 -6.91 -5.39
N LYS A 83 -17.26 -6.67 -4.57
CA LYS A 83 -17.12 -7.29 -3.24
C LYS A 83 -17.21 -6.26 -2.14
N PRO A 84 -17.74 -6.64 -0.97
CA PRO A 84 -17.66 -5.76 0.19
C PRO A 84 -16.21 -5.57 0.60
N VAL A 85 -15.78 -4.32 0.73
CA VAL A 85 -14.43 -3.97 1.14
C VAL A 85 -14.48 -3.02 2.31
N TYR A 86 -13.40 -2.97 3.09
CA TYR A 86 -13.28 -2.01 4.18
C TYR A 86 -11.87 -1.43 4.19
N ARG A 87 -11.74 -0.28 4.83
CA ARG A 87 -10.45 0.37 5.09
C ARG A 87 -10.21 0.43 6.58
N THR A 88 -8.93 0.42 6.98
CA THR A 88 -8.59 0.55 8.39
C THR A 88 -8.65 2.00 8.84
N LYS A 89 -9.04 2.22 10.10
CA LYS A 89 -9.02 3.53 10.77
C LYS A 89 -9.72 4.63 9.96
N VAL A 90 -10.90 4.31 9.46
CA VAL A 90 -11.73 5.24 8.67
C VAL A 90 -12.03 6.52 9.44
N GLU A 91 -12.17 6.42 10.76
CA GLU A 91 -12.48 7.54 11.65
C GLU A 91 -11.43 8.64 11.64
N LEU A 92 -10.22 8.36 11.18
CA LEU A 92 -9.16 9.36 11.09
C LEU A 92 -9.25 10.23 9.84
N GLY A 93 -10.11 9.86 8.87
CA GLY A 93 -10.32 10.63 7.66
C GLY A 93 -9.15 10.68 6.70
N THR A 94 -8.18 9.78 6.83
CA THR A 94 -6.98 9.76 5.98
C THR A 94 -7.21 9.13 4.62
N GLN A 95 -8.31 8.40 4.44
CA GLN A 95 -8.71 7.76 3.18
C GLN A 95 -7.59 6.88 2.58
N PRO A 96 -7.15 5.83 3.29
CA PRO A 96 -6.10 4.97 2.78
C PRO A 96 -6.51 4.25 1.49
N ASN A 97 -5.55 4.01 0.63
CA ASN A 97 -5.77 3.34 -0.66
C ASN A 97 -5.62 1.82 -0.59
N LEU A 98 -5.42 1.29 0.60
CA LEU A 98 -5.39 -0.15 0.83
C LEU A 98 -6.77 -0.61 1.30
N TYR A 99 -7.38 -1.51 0.53
CA TYR A 99 -8.69 -2.05 0.81
C TYR A 99 -8.57 -3.52 1.21
N HIS A 100 -9.43 -3.95 2.12
CA HIS A 100 -9.46 -5.33 2.60
C HIS A 100 -10.79 -5.96 2.27
N ILE A 101 -10.77 -7.23 1.85
CA ILE A 101 -11.97 -8.03 1.66
C ILE A 101 -12.13 -8.90 2.90
N PRO A 102 -13.27 -8.81 3.64
CA PRO A 102 -13.45 -9.60 4.85
C PRO A 102 -13.51 -11.09 4.57
N PHE A 103 -13.19 -11.90 5.57
CA PHE A 103 -13.36 -13.34 5.47
C PHE A 103 -14.83 -13.69 5.29
N GLN A 104 -15.10 -14.74 4.53
CA GLN A 104 -16.47 -15.16 4.26
C GLN A 104 -17.16 -15.74 5.49
N HIS A 105 -16.41 -16.22 6.46
CA HIS A 105 -16.91 -16.95 7.61
C HIS A 105 -16.58 -16.32 8.95
N GLY A 106 -16.30 -15.04 9.00
CA GLY A 106 -15.98 -14.42 10.26
C GLY A 106 -15.62 -12.95 10.15
N GLU A 107 -15.39 -12.34 11.28
CA GLU A 107 -14.96 -10.96 11.31
C GLU A 107 -13.53 -10.81 10.82
N PRO A 108 -13.20 -9.68 10.18
CA PRO A 108 -11.83 -9.44 9.75
C PRO A 108 -10.90 -9.36 10.96
N ARG A 109 -9.75 -9.96 10.84
CA ARG A 109 -8.74 -9.89 11.88
C ARG A 109 -8.08 -8.51 11.85
N ARG A 110 -7.87 -7.98 13.02
CA ARG A 110 -7.21 -6.70 13.21
C ARG A 110 -5.72 -6.85 13.41
#